data_3947636fccf11248f251d28b695ef949
#
_entry.id   3947636fccf11248f251d28b695ef949
#
_cell.length_a   1.000
_cell.length_b   1.000
_cell.length_c   1.000
_cell.angle_alpha   90.00
_cell.angle_beta   90.00
_cell.angle_gamma   90.00
#
_symmetry.space_group_name_H-M   'P 1'
#
loop_
_entity.id
_entity.type
_entity.pdbx_description
1 polymer ?
#
loop_
_entity_poly.entity_id
_entity_poly.type
_entity_poly.pdbx_seq_one_letter_code
_entity_poly.pdbx_strand_id
1 'polypeptide(L)'
;MADVPTEQSKPIIFAENLTKVYAAGRIQVAAVRGVSLAVEPGEFVAIVGPSGSGKSTLFYLLGGLTRANEGRVVIDGVDFASLNDAERTRLRKHRIGFVFQRFNLLPTLSGLGNIEIAYEISGRAKGPNGVPMDRKYLDHLCDMLSIQGRLEHRPSELSGGEQQRVAIARALITRPAIVLADEPTGNLDTKTSDAVLQMLVRSNRELGQTTLMITHNPEAAAIAGRILTMRDGEIVKEEAGKGSC
;
A
#
# COMPACT_ATOMS: atom_id res chain seq x y z
N MET A 1 39.99 -11.23 -13.36
CA MET A 1 38.76 -10.43 -13.36
C MET A 1 38.22 -10.58 -11.93
N ALA A 2 38.32 -9.52 -11.15
CA ALA A 2 37.81 -9.54 -9.78
C ALA A 2 36.28 -9.40 -9.83
N ASP A 3 35.57 -10.33 -9.17
CA ASP A 3 34.13 -10.23 -8.92
C ASP A 3 33.88 -8.94 -8.14
N VAL A 4 33.18 -8.00 -8.78
CA VAL A 4 32.61 -6.83 -8.10
C VAL A 4 31.47 -7.38 -7.24
N PRO A 5 31.47 -7.22 -5.92
CA PRO A 5 30.34 -7.63 -5.10
C PRO A 5 29.12 -6.80 -5.55
N THR A 6 28.09 -7.47 -6.02
CA THR A 6 26.77 -6.85 -6.26
C THR A 6 26.33 -6.25 -4.93
N GLU A 7 26.28 -4.92 -4.81
CA GLU A 7 25.64 -4.24 -3.66
C GLU A 7 24.22 -4.81 -3.58
N GLN A 8 23.98 -5.63 -2.56
CA GLN A 8 22.62 -6.10 -2.26
C GLN A 8 21.78 -4.86 -1.96
N SER A 9 20.81 -4.58 -2.80
CA SER A 9 19.86 -3.49 -2.60
C SER A 9 19.23 -3.66 -1.21
N LYS A 10 19.19 -2.56 -0.44
CA LYS A 10 18.52 -2.61 0.86
C LYS A 10 17.02 -2.72 0.64
N PRO A 11 16.32 -3.65 1.33
CA PRO A 11 14.89 -3.79 1.18
C PRO A 11 14.17 -2.49 1.54
N ILE A 12 13.16 -2.14 0.75
CA ILE A 12 12.36 -0.93 0.99
C ILE A 12 11.35 -1.11 2.12
N ILE A 13 10.91 -2.37 2.35
CA ILE A 13 10.17 -2.80 3.54
C ILE A 13 11.01 -3.88 4.21
N PHE A 14 11.37 -3.66 5.46
CA PHE A 14 12.01 -4.67 6.29
C PHE A 14 11.26 -4.79 7.61
N ALA A 15 10.76 -5.97 7.89
CA ALA A 15 10.08 -6.31 9.14
C ALA A 15 10.81 -7.47 9.80
N GLU A 16 11.05 -7.38 11.11
CA GLU A 16 11.77 -8.36 11.86
C GLU A 16 11.04 -8.70 13.14
N ASN A 17 10.71 -9.99 13.32
CA ASN A 17 10.09 -10.56 14.51
C ASN A 17 8.85 -9.79 15.01
N LEU A 18 8.02 -9.31 14.08
CA LEU A 18 6.84 -8.53 14.44
C LEU A 18 5.85 -9.35 15.23
N THR A 19 5.51 -8.88 16.41
CA THR A 19 4.45 -9.45 17.26
C THR A 19 3.42 -8.39 17.60
N LYS A 20 2.14 -8.77 17.49
CA LYS A 20 1.02 -7.92 17.89
C LYS A 20 -0.02 -8.71 18.66
N VAL A 21 -0.27 -8.28 19.89
CA VAL A 21 -1.28 -8.84 20.77
C VAL A 21 -2.32 -7.77 21.09
N TYR A 22 -3.58 -8.10 20.95
CA TYR A 22 -4.70 -7.27 21.37
C TYR A 22 -5.33 -7.83 22.64
N ALA A 23 -5.64 -6.96 23.59
CA ALA A 23 -6.39 -7.32 24.78
C ALA A 23 -7.89 -7.13 24.51
N ALA A 24 -8.67 -8.20 24.63
CA ALA A 24 -10.14 -8.21 24.59
C ALA A 24 -10.67 -8.62 25.97
N GLY A 25 -10.76 -7.67 26.87
CA GLY A 25 -11.06 -7.92 28.28
C GLY A 25 -9.95 -8.76 28.95
N ARG A 26 -10.27 -9.99 29.39
CA ARG A 26 -9.30 -10.93 30.00
C ARG A 26 -8.60 -11.83 28.97
N ILE A 27 -9.01 -11.77 27.71
CA ILE A 27 -8.46 -12.64 26.66
C ILE A 27 -7.41 -11.83 25.90
N GLN A 28 -6.24 -12.44 25.67
CA GLN A 28 -5.22 -11.92 24.79
C GLN A 28 -5.26 -12.65 23.45
N VAL A 29 -5.33 -11.91 22.36
CA VAL A 29 -5.33 -12.44 21.01
C VAL A 29 -4.05 -12.01 20.30
N ALA A 30 -3.15 -12.95 20.07
CA ALA A 30 -1.95 -12.73 19.28
C ALA A 30 -2.31 -12.72 17.79
N ALA A 31 -2.48 -11.54 17.22
CA ALA A 31 -2.88 -11.37 15.83
C ALA A 31 -1.70 -11.47 14.84
N VAL A 32 -0.47 -11.18 15.30
CA VAL A 32 0.78 -11.37 14.54
C VAL A 32 1.80 -11.98 15.48
N ARG A 33 2.52 -13.01 15.04
CA ARG A 33 3.40 -13.85 15.87
C ARG A 33 4.78 -14.00 15.23
N GLY A 34 5.71 -13.09 15.54
CA GLY A 34 7.10 -13.17 15.09
C GLY A 34 7.28 -13.08 13.58
N VAL A 35 6.43 -12.35 12.87
CA VAL A 35 6.50 -12.22 11.41
C VAL A 35 7.75 -11.43 11.00
N SER A 36 8.54 -12.04 10.10
CA SER A 36 9.66 -11.37 9.43
C SER A 36 9.47 -11.42 7.92
N LEU A 37 9.70 -10.28 7.24
CA LEU A 37 9.66 -10.20 5.79
C LEU A 37 10.53 -9.04 5.29
N ALA A 38 11.02 -9.18 4.07
CA ALA A 38 11.70 -8.12 3.33
C ALA A 38 11.04 -7.96 1.96
N VAL A 39 10.90 -6.73 1.49
CA VAL A 39 10.39 -6.41 0.15
C VAL A 39 11.38 -5.49 -0.53
N GLU A 40 11.81 -5.86 -1.73
CA GLU A 40 12.76 -5.08 -2.51
C GLU A 40 12.09 -3.91 -3.23
N PRO A 41 12.84 -2.84 -3.57
CA PRO A 41 12.32 -1.75 -4.39
C PRO A 41 11.74 -2.26 -5.72
N GLY A 42 10.55 -1.78 -6.09
CA GLY A 42 9.85 -2.16 -7.31
C GLY A 42 9.14 -3.52 -7.26
N GLU A 43 9.23 -4.26 -6.15
CA GLU A 43 8.56 -5.55 -6.00
C GLU A 43 7.04 -5.38 -5.86
N PHE A 44 6.28 -6.32 -6.45
CA PHE A 44 4.85 -6.48 -6.17
C PHE A 44 4.63 -7.76 -5.38
N VAL A 45 4.31 -7.61 -4.10
CA VAL A 45 4.08 -8.73 -3.16
C VAL A 45 2.61 -8.81 -2.80
N ALA A 46 2.05 -10.01 -2.80
CA ALA A 46 0.72 -10.30 -2.27
C ALA A 46 0.80 -11.10 -0.97
N ILE A 47 0.00 -10.74 0.02
CA ILE A 47 -0.20 -11.51 1.26
C ILE A 47 -1.60 -12.09 1.22
N VAL A 48 -1.70 -13.41 1.25
CA VAL A 48 -2.95 -14.16 1.23
C VAL A 48 -3.16 -14.93 2.53
N GLY A 49 -4.39 -15.35 2.78
CA GLY A 49 -4.74 -16.19 3.91
C GLY A 49 -6.22 -16.06 4.30
N PRO A 50 -6.74 -16.95 5.14
CA PRO A 50 -8.13 -16.92 5.59
C PRO A 50 -8.45 -15.67 6.40
N SER A 51 -9.74 -15.37 6.59
CA SER A 51 -10.17 -14.32 7.51
C SER A 51 -9.65 -14.63 8.92
N GLY A 52 -9.21 -13.60 9.64
CA GLY A 52 -8.62 -13.74 10.97
C GLY A 52 -7.17 -14.19 11.02
N SER A 53 -6.50 -14.45 9.90
CA SER A 53 -5.08 -14.87 9.89
C SER A 53 -4.06 -13.79 10.29
N GLY A 54 -4.51 -12.54 10.53
CA GLY A 54 -3.65 -11.44 10.98
C GLY A 54 -3.22 -10.47 9.88
N LYS A 55 -3.63 -10.65 8.62
CA LYS A 55 -3.23 -9.83 7.45
C LYS A 55 -3.46 -8.34 7.65
N SER A 56 -4.66 -7.93 8.03
CA SER A 56 -4.97 -6.50 8.25
C SER A 56 -4.18 -5.93 9.42
N THR A 57 -3.87 -6.74 10.45
CA THR A 57 -2.98 -6.33 11.54
C THR A 57 -1.56 -6.10 11.03
N LEU A 58 -1.04 -7.01 10.22
CA LEU A 58 0.27 -6.88 9.59
C LEU A 58 0.31 -5.63 8.69
N PHE A 59 -0.73 -5.39 7.89
CA PHE A 59 -0.89 -4.18 7.09
C PHE A 59 -0.79 -2.90 7.96
N TYR A 60 -1.50 -2.86 9.09
CA TYR A 60 -1.46 -1.70 9.99
C TYR A 60 -0.10 -1.52 10.66
N LEU A 61 0.61 -2.61 10.95
CA LEU A 61 1.98 -2.55 11.46
C LEU A 61 2.94 -1.97 10.42
N LEU A 62 2.93 -2.54 9.20
CA LEU A 62 3.77 -2.07 8.08
C LEU A 62 3.44 -0.64 7.67
N GLY A 63 2.15 -0.27 7.74
CA GLY A 63 1.69 1.10 7.48
C GLY A 63 1.98 2.08 8.62
N GLY A 64 2.52 1.63 9.76
CA GLY A 64 2.73 2.47 10.94
C GLY A 64 1.44 3.04 11.53
N LEU A 65 0.28 2.41 11.26
CA LEU A 65 -1.03 2.79 11.78
C LEU A 65 -1.24 2.24 13.20
N THR A 66 -0.54 1.18 13.56
CA THR A 66 -0.46 0.64 14.92
C THR A 66 0.98 0.30 15.28
N ARG A 67 1.27 0.20 16.58
CA ARG A 67 2.60 -0.18 17.08
C ARG A 67 2.66 -1.68 17.28
N ALA A 68 3.78 -2.29 16.92
CA ALA A 68 4.10 -3.64 17.32
C ALA A 68 4.29 -3.72 18.85
N ASN A 69 4.05 -4.88 19.44
CA ASN A 69 4.44 -5.17 20.81
C ASN A 69 5.93 -5.53 20.87
N GLU A 70 6.40 -6.28 19.85
CA GLU A 70 7.80 -6.67 19.70
C GLU A 70 8.20 -6.62 18.23
N GLY A 71 9.49 -6.58 17.98
CA GLY A 71 10.07 -6.49 16.64
C GLY A 71 10.13 -5.06 16.11
N ARG A 72 10.55 -4.92 14.86
CA ARG A 72 10.70 -3.61 14.21
C ARG A 72 10.25 -3.61 12.75
N VAL A 73 9.88 -2.43 12.28
CA VAL A 73 9.54 -2.16 10.88
C VAL A 73 10.41 -1.02 10.39
N VAL A 74 11.10 -1.25 9.28
CA VAL A 74 11.89 -0.23 8.57
C VAL A 74 11.24 -0.02 7.21
N ILE A 75 10.90 1.23 6.87
CA ILE A 75 10.37 1.63 5.58
C ILE A 75 11.30 2.67 4.96
N ASP A 76 11.78 2.39 3.76
CA ASP A 76 12.70 3.27 3.02
C ASP A 76 13.86 3.75 3.90
N GLY A 77 14.47 2.80 4.64
CA GLY A 77 15.61 3.03 5.54
C GLY A 77 15.27 3.67 6.89
N VAL A 78 13.99 3.97 7.18
CA VAL A 78 13.57 4.61 8.43
C VAL A 78 12.88 3.60 9.35
N ASP A 79 13.44 3.40 10.55
CA ASP A 79 12.87 2.51 11.56
C ASP A 79 11.72 3.17 12.32
N PHE A 80 10.53 2.57 12.27
CA PHE A 80 9.36 3.05 12.99
C PHE A 80 9.50 3.00 14.53
N ALA A 81 10.32 2.11 15.04
CA ALA A 81 10.51 1.99 16.50
C ALA A 81 11.17 3.24 17.09
N SER A 82 12.03 3.91 16.31
CA SER A 82 12.74 5.13 16.71
C SER A 82 11.90 6.41 16.66
N LEU A 83 10.68 6.35 16.07
CA LEU A 83 9.87 7.53 15.79
C LEU A 83 8.79 7.78 16.84
N ASN A 84 8.59 9.04 17.20
CA ASN A 84 7.39 9.50 17.90
C ASN A 84 6.17 9.55 16.97
N ASP A 85 4.97 9.84 17.48
CA ASP A 85 3.73 9.79 16.69
C ASP A 85 3.65 10.87 15.60
N ALA A 86 4.24 12.04 15.84
CA ALA A 86 4.30 13.11 14.83
C ALA A 86 5.23 12.72 13.66
N GLU A 87 6.39 12.15 13.97
CA GLU A 87 7.36 11.65 12.98
C GLU A 87 6.79 10.48 12.18
N ARG A 88 6.10 9.53 12.83
CA ARG A 88 5.37 8.45 12.12
C ARG A 88 4.32 9.00 11.17
N THR A 89 3.54 9.99 11.63
CA THR A 89 2.54 10.63 10.79
C THR A 89 3.18 11.32 9.60
N ARG A 90 4.33 11.99 9.80
CA ARG A 90 5.10 12.61 8.72
C ARG A 90 5.61 11.55 7.73
N LEU A 91 6.17 10.45 8.21
CA LEU A 91 6.66 9.37 7.37
C LEU A 91 5.53 8.76 6.52
N ARG A 92 4.38 8.44 7.13
CA ARG A 92 3.20 7.95 6.39
C ARG A 92 2.81 8.86 5.24
N LYS A 93 2.70 10.17 5.50
CA LYS A 93 2.30 11.17 4.50
C LYS A 93 3.25 11.25 3.30
N HIS A 94 4.52 10.93 3.49
CA HIS A 94 5.54 11.11 2.46
C HIS A 94 5.97 9.82 1.77
N ARG A 95 5.87 8.68 2.48
CA ARG A 95 6.47 7.42 2.04
C ARG A 95 5.47 6.33 1.74
N ILE A 96 4.23 6.45 2.23
CA ILE A 96 3.24 5.38 2.13
C ILE A 96 1.97 5.88 1.45
N GLY A 97 1.61 5.23 0.34
CA GLY A 97 0.29 5.35 -0.28
C GLY A 97 -0.62 4.24 0.24
N PHE A 98 -1.85 4.58 0.61
CA PHE A 98 -2.84 3.60 1.07
C PHE A 98 -3.98 3.47 0.09
N VAL A 99 -4.31 2.23 -0.25
CA VAL A 99 -5.49 1.84 -1.04
C VAL A 99 -6.32 0.88 -0.18
N PHE A 100 -7.59 1.20 0.07
CA PHE A 100 -8.47 0.44 0.94
C PHE A 100 -9.63 -0.19 0.18
N GLN A 101 -10.21 -1.24 0.73
CA GLN A 101 -11.39 -1.91 0.21
C GLN A 101 -12.61 -0.97 0.07
N ARG A 102 -12.81 -0.05 1.01
CA ARG A 102 -13.92 0.92 1.02
C ARG A 102 -13.60 2.26 0.36
N PHE A 103 -12.55 2.30 -0.47
CA PHE A 103 -12.08 3.50 -1.21
C PHE A 103 -11.67 4.67 -0.30
N ASN A 104 -12.41 4.94 0.78
CA ASN A 104 -12.19 6.01 1.76
C ASN A 104 -12.03 7.40 1.11
N LEU A 105 -12.82 7.67 0.07
CA LEU A 105 -12.90 9.00 -0.53
C LEU A 105 -13.71 9.93 0.37
N LEU A 106 -13.30 11.20 0.38
CA LEU A 106 -14.04 12.26 1.06
C LEU A 106 -15.29 12.61 0.23
N PRO A 107 -16.52 12.39 0.74
CA PRO A 107 -17.73 12.48 -0.07
C PRO A 107 -18.07 13.92 -0.49
N THR A 108 -17.52 14.91 0.20
CA THR A 108 -17.72 16.34 -0.08
C THR A 108 -16.81 16.89 -1.18
N LEU A 109 -15.75 16.16 -1.54
CA LEU A 109 -14.79 16.53 -2.55
C LEU A 109 -15.05 15.77 -3.85
N SER A 110 -14.72 16.40 -4.98
CA SER A 110 -14.69 15.71 -6.28
C SER A 110 -13.56 14.69 -6.35
N GLY A 111 -13.47 13.91 -7.44
CA GLY A 111 -12.35 13.02 -7.71
C GLY A 111 -11.01 13.75 -7.65
N LEU A 112 -10.92 14.90 -8.35
CA LEU A 112 -9.74 15.75 -8.31
C LEU A 112 -9.44 16.25 -6.91
N GLY A 113 -10.45 16.77 -6.20
CA GLY A 113 -10.29 17.26 -4.82
C GLY A 113 -9.77 16.17 -3.87
N ASN A 114 -10.20 14.91 -4.06
CA ASN A 114 -9.69 13.76 -3.29
C ASN A 114 -8.21 13.46 -3.58
N ILE A 115 -7.74 13.69 -4.80
CA ILE A 115 -6.33 13.52 -5.17
C ILE A 115 -5.51 14.70 -4.63
N GLU A 116 -5.98 15.93 -4.83
CA GLU A 116 -5.29 17.15 -4.42
C GLU A 116 -5.11 17.25 -2.90
N ILE A 117 -6.13 16.89 -2.12
CA ILE A 117 -6.05 16.93 -0.66
C ILE A 117 -4.93 16.02 -0.10
N ALA A 118 -4.66 14.88 -0.75
CA ALA A 118 -3.56 14.01 -0.35
C ALA A 118 -2.21 14.70 -0.54
N TYR A 119 -2.04 15.43 -1.65
CA TYR A 119 -0.85 16.21 -1.91
C TYR A 119 -0.68 17.36 -0.90
N GLU A 120 -1.75 18.07 -0.59
CA GLU A 120 -1.75 19.16 0.40
C GLU A 120 -1.43 18.65 1.81
N ILE A 121 -2.07 17.54 2.23
CA ILE A 121 -1.84 16.93 3.55
C ILE A 121 -0.40 16.43 3.68
N SER A 122 0.22 15.99 2.59
CA SER A 122 1.64 15.61 2.61
C SER A 122 2.55 16.76 3.06
N GLY A 123 2.11 18.02 2.90
CA GLY A 123 2.87 19.20 3.26
C GLY A 123 3.93 19.60 2.22
N ARG A 124 4.01 18.89 1.08
CA ARG A 124 4.96 19.18 0.01
C ARG A 124 4.74 20.56 -0.61
N ALA A 125 3.47 21.01 -0.66
CA ALA A 125 3.11 22.32 -1.20
C ALA A 125 3.32 23.48 -0.21
N LYS A 126 3.66 23.19 1.06
CA LYS A 126 3.71 24.20 2.15
C LYS A 126 5.15 24.59 2.48
N GLY A 127 5.34 25.87 2.82
CA GLY A 127 6.61 26.45 3.27
C GLY A 127 7.41 27.12 2.15
N PRO A 128 8.54 27.77 2.49
CA PRO A 128 9.33 28.57 1.52
C PRO A 128 9.91 27.74 0.37
N ASN A 129 10.02 26.40 0.56
CA ASN A 129 10.49 25.45 -0.45
C ASN A 129 9.37 24.52 -0.92
N GLY A 130 8.10 24.93 -0.77
CA GLY A 130 6.95 24.14 -1.19
C GLY A 130 6.99 23.86 -2.69
N VAL A 131 6.82 22.59 -3.07
CA VAL A 131 6.78 22.19 -4.47
C VAL A 131 5.30 22.12 -4.88
N PRO A 132 4.88 22.86 -5.93
CA PRO A 132 3.54 22.70 -6.48
C PRO A 132 3.30 21.28 -6.96
N MET A 133 2.04 20.84 -6.95
CA MET A 133 1.68 19.53 -7.51
C MET A 133 2.05 19.50 -9.00
N ASP A 134 2.80 18.47 -9.39
CA ASP A 134 3.20 18.26 -10.78
C ASP A 134 1.97 17.87 -11.62
N ARG A 135 1.46 18.84 -12.37
CA ARG A 135 0.28 18.65 -13.24
C ARG A 135 0.52 17.60 -14.32
N LYS A 136 1.72 17.51 -14.88
CA LYS A 136 2.04 16.49 -15.87
C LYS A 136 1.99 15.09 -15.28
N TYR A 137 2.43 14.94 -14.02
CA TYR A 137 2.33 13.66 -13.32
C TYR A 137 0.87 13.32 -12.97
N LEU A 138 0.08 14.30 -12.55
CA LEU A 138 -1.37 14.11 -12.35
C LEU A 138 -2.04 13.65 -13.65
N ASP A 139 -1.79 14.33 -14.76
CA ASP A 139 -2.35 13.98 -16.07
C ASP A 139 -1.94 12.54 -16.46
N HIS A 140 -0.66 12.20 -16.29
CA HIS A 140 -0.18 10.83 -16.54
C HIS A 140 -0.88 9.78 -15.67
N LEU A 141 -1.08 10.05 -14.37
CA LEU A 141 -1.85 9.16 -13.49
C LEU A 141 -3.31 9.03 -13.94
N CYS A 142 -3.93 10.13 -14.32
CA CYS A 142 -5.31 10.13 -14.79
C CYS A 142 -5.46 9.33 -16.08
N ASP A 143 -4.51 9.44 -17.01
CA ASP A 143 -4.47 8.64 -18.24
C ASP A 143 -4.28 7.16 -17.93
N MET A 144 -3.28 6.83 -17.11
CA MET A 144 -2.97 5.46 -16.73
C MET A 144 -4.16 4.76 -16.05
N LEU A 145 -4.89 5.50 -15.21
CA LEU A 145 -6.03 5.00 -14.44
C LEU A 145 -7.38 5.22 -15.14
N SER A 146 -7.40 5.84 -16.34
CA SER A 146 -8.61 6.13 -17.13
C SER A 146 -9.69 6.85 -16.33
N ILE A 147 -9.32 7.96 -15.68
CA ILE A 147 -10.22 8.76 -14.82
C ILE A 147 -10.35 10.23 -15.24
N GLN A 148 -9.80 10.67 -16.40
CA GLN A 148 -9.83 12.07 -16.83
C GLN A 148 -11.24 12.65 -16.87
N GLY A 149 -12.20 11.91 -17.44
CA GLY A 149 -13.60 12.34 -17.54
C GLY A 149 -14.40 12.21 -16.24
N ARG A 150 -13.73 11.88 -15.10
CA ARG A 150 -14.39 11.61 -13.81
C ARG A 150 -13.89 12.53 -12.69
N LEU A 151 -12.91 13.38 -12.97
CA LEU A 151 -12.24 14.20 -11.96
C LEU A 151 -13.16 15.20 -11.26
N GLU A 152 -14.16 15.72 -11.98
CA GLU A 152 -15.13 16.69 -11.44
C GLU A 152 -16.29 16.03 -10.68
N HIS A 153 -16.46 14.71 -10.82
CA HIS A 153 -17.57 13.98 -10.18
C HIS A 153 -17.26 13.75 -8.70
N ARG A 154 -18.30 13.78 -7.86
CA ARG A 154 -18.22 13.39 -6.46
C ARG A 154 -18.28 11.86 -6.31
N PRO A 155 -17.81 11.28 -5.20
CA PRO A 155 -17.86 9.83 -4.99
C PRO A 155 -19.25 9.20 -5.21
N SER A 156 -20.33 9.90 -4.86
CA SER A 156 -21.70 9.43 -5.08
C SER A 156 -22.12 9.32 -6.55
N GLU A 157 -21.38 9.96 -7.45
CA GLU A 157 -21.62 9.98 -8.90
C GLU A 157 -20.71 9.01 -9.66
N LEU A 158 -19.81 8.32 -8.93
CA LEU A 158 -18.82 7.39 -9.46
C LEU A 158 -19.23 5.95 -9.15
N SER A 159 -19.03 5.06 -10.13
CA SER A 159 -19.10 3.62 -9.88
C SER A 159 -18.01 3.17 -8.88
N GLY A 160 -18.17 1.99 -8.27
CA GLY A 160 -17.18 1.46 -7.34
C GLY A 160 -15.77 1.36 -7.94
N GLY A 161 -15.68 0.92 -9.19
CA GLY A 161 -14.40 0.86 -9.92
C GLY A 161 -13.79 2.24 -10.18
N GLU A 162 -14.60 3.25 -10.52
CA GLU A 162 -14.12 4.63 -10.68
C GLU A 162 -13.65 5.22 -9.36
N GLN A 163 -14.38 4.96 -8.26
CA GLN A 163 -13.95 5.36 -6.92
C GLN A 163 -12.61 4.73 -6.54
N GLN A 164 -12.42 3.45 -6.83
CA GLN A 164 -11.17 2.76 -6.53
C GLN A 164 -10.01 3.31 -7.36
N ARG A 165 -10.23 3.63 -8.64
CA ARG A 165 -9.22 4.26 -9.49
C ARG A 165 -8.81 5.66 -8.98
N VAL A 166 -9.78 6.46 -8.53
CA VAL A 166 -9.49 7.74 -7.85
C VAL A 166 -8.70 7.52 -6.55
N ALA A 167 -9.04 6.49 -5.75
CA ALA A 167 -8.30 6.16 -4.53
C ALA A 167 -6.86 5.72 -4.83
N ILE A 168 -6.61 5.00 -5.92
CA ILE A 168 -5.27 4.66 -6.39
C ILE A 168 -4.50 5.92 -6.82
N ALA A 169 -5.11 6.81 -7.62
CA ALA A 169 -4.49 8.08 -8.00
C ALA A 169 -4.12 8.92 -6.77
N ARG A 170 -5.01 8.99 -5.79
CA ARG A 170 -4.76 9.66 -4.50
C ARG A 170 -3.58 9.05 -3.75
N ALA A 171 -3.43 7.73 -3.77
CA ALA A 171 -2.29 7.06 -3.13
C ALA A 171 -0.97 7.35 -3.85
N LEU A 172 -0.98 7.46 -5.19
CA LEU A 172 0.21 7.62 -6.02
C LEU A 172 0.67 9.08 -6.18
N ILE A 173 -0.23 10.07 -6.07
CA ILE A 173 0.09 11.48 -6.38
C ILE A 173 1.26 12.04 -5.56
N THR A 174 1.47 11.54 -4.37
CA THR A 174 2.60 11.92 -3.51
C THR A 174 3.90 11.21 -3.87
N ARG A 175 3.93 10.36 -4.90
CA ARG A 175 5.07 9.51 -5.26
C ARG A 175 5.63 8.79 -4.02
N PRO A 176 4.83 7.94 -3.37
CA PRO A 176 5.25 7.25 -2.16
C PRO A 176 6.33 6.22 -2.47
N ALA A 177 7.15 5.87 -1.47
CA ALA A 177 8.12 4.80 -1.60
C ALA A 177 7.43 3.43 -1.76
N ILE A 178 6.31 3.25 -1.06
CA ILE A 178 5.51 2.02 -1.11
C ILE A 178 4.01 2.32 -1.21
N VAL A 179 3.27 1.44 -1.89
CA VAL A 179 1.81 1.37 -1.84
C VAL A 179 1.39 0.14 -1.04
N LEU A 180 0.57 0.37 -0.03
CA LEU A 180 -0.08 -0.68 0.74
C LEU A 180 -1.55 -0.75 0.32
N ALA A 181 -1.99 -1.91 -0.20
CA ALA A 181 -3.34 -2.13 -0.70
C ALA A 181 -4.04 -3.21 0.14
N ASP A 182 -5.12 -2.86 0.84
CA ASP A 182 -5.93 -3.77 1.65
C ASP A 182 -7.22 -4.12 0.92
N GLU A 183 -7.31 -5.35 0.41
CA GLU A 183 -8.47 -5.87 -0.34
C GLU A 183 -8.95 -4.91 -1.45
N PRO A 184 -8.08 -4.44 -2.36
CA PRO A 184 -8.39 -3.32 -3.26
C PRO A 184 -9.55 -3.59 -4.23
N THR A 185 -9.98 -4.84 -4.35
CA THR A 185 -11.08 -5.27 -5.22
C THR A 185 -12.22 -5.94 -4.49
N GLY A 186 -12.19 -6.00 -3.15
CA GLY A 186 -13.15 -6.76 -2.35
C GLY A 186 -14.61 -6.28 -2.43
N ASN A 187 -14.86 -5.06 -2.94
CA ASN A 187 -16.20 -4.49 -3.12
C ASN A 187 -16.58 -4.30 -4.60
N LEU A 188 -15.86 -4.93 -5.52
CA LEU A 188 -16.04 -4.77 -6.96
C LEU A 188 -16.52 -6.08 -7.60
N ASP A 189 -17.25 -5.97 -8.72
CA ASP A 189 -17.53 -7.13 -9.57
C ASP A 189 -16.25 -7.64 -10.26
N THR A 190 -16.28 -8.87 -10.78
CA THR A 190 -15.11 -9.55 -11.35
C THR A 190 -14.44 -8.73 -12.45
N LYS A 191 -15.21 -8.22 -13.41
CA LYS A 191 -14.67 -7.47 -14.56
C LYS A 191 -13.99 -6.16 -14.11
N THR A 192 -14.61 -5.46 -13.18
CA THR A 192 -14.07 -4.23 -12.61
C THR A 192 -12.84 -4.52 -11.74
N SER A 193 -12.85 -5.63 -11.00
CA SER A 193 -11.72 -6.11 -10.22
C SER A 193 -10.48 -6.33 -11.09
N ASP A 194 -10.62 -7.05 -12.20
CA ASP A 194 -9.53 -7.31 -13.14
C ASP A 194 -8.93 -6.00 -13.66
N ALA A 195 -9.78 -5.05 -14.06
CA ALA A 195 -9.32 -3.75 -14.55
C ALA A 195 -8.51 -2.99 -13.47
N VAL A 196 -8.97 -2.97 -12.22
CA VAL A 196 -8.27 -2.32 -11.10
C VAL A 196 -6.95 -3.01 -10.79
N LEU A 197 -6.91 -4.35 -10.80
CA LEU A 197 -5.70 -5.13 -10.58
C LEU A 197 -4.66 -4.86 -11.67
N GLN A 198 -5.08 -4.81 -12.94
CA GLN A 198 -4.17 -4.45 -14.05
C GLN A 198 -3.60 -3.04 -13.89
N MET A 199 -4.36 -2.09 -13.35
CA MET A 199 -3.85 -0.75 -13.07
C MET A 199 -2.80 -0.73 -11.95
N LEU A 200 -2.95 -1.56 -10.91
CA LEU A 200 -1.91 -1.72 -9.89
C LEU A 200 -0.63 -2.35 -10.48
N VAL A 201 -0.76 -3.37 -11.33
CA VAL A 201 0.39 -3.95 -12.07
C VAL A 201 1.04 -2.91 -12.95
N ARG A 202 0.23 -2.12 -13.67
CA ARG A 202 0.72 -1.07 -14.54
C ARG A 202 1.48 0.00 -13.75
N SER A 203 0.96 0.44 -12.60
CA SER A 203 1.65 1.41 -11.74
C SER A 203 2.97 0.85 -11.19
N ASN A 204 3.02 -0.44 -10.86
CA ASN A 204 4.25 -1.10 -10.44
C ASN A 204 5.29 -1.09 -11.57
N ARG A 205 4.91 -1.47 -12.81
CA ARG A 205 5.84 -1.57 -13.95
C ARG A 205 6.27 -0.22 -14.51
N GLU A 206 5.32 0.70 -14.75
CA GLU A 206 5.61 1.98 -15.41
C GLU A 206 6.23 3.02 -14.46
N LEU A 207 5.85 2.99 -13.18
CA LEU A 207 6.35 3.93 -12.17
C LEU A 207 7.46 3.35 -11.28
N GLY A 208 7.77 2.06 -11.41
CA GLY A 208 8.68 1.36 -10.49
C GLY A 208 8.12 1.29 -9.06
N GLN A 209 6.80 1.36 -8.90
CA GLN A 209 6.14 1.47 -7.61
C GLN A 209 6.18 0.15 -6.84
N THR A 210 6.81 0.12 -5.68
CA THR A 210 6.73 -1.04 -4.78
C THR A 210 5.32 -1.15 -4.23
N THR A 211 4.72 -2.34 -4.35
CA THR A 211 3.34 -2.58 -3.93
C THR A 211 3.27 -3.82 -3.04
N LEU A 212 2.64 -3.68 -1.87
CA LEU A 212 2.26 -4.80 -1.02
C LEU A 212 0.75 -4.84 -0.92
N MET A 213 0.14 -5.90 -1.43
CA MET A 213 -1.30 -6.10 -1.48
C MET A 213 -1.72 -7.21 -0.52
N ILE A 214 -2.76 -6.96 0.24
CA ILE A 214 -3.43 -7.99 1.03
C ILE A 214 -4.72 -8.37 0.31
N THR A 215 -4.96 -9.68 0.16
CA THR A 215 -6.20 -10.18 -0.40
C THR A 215 -6.51 -11.59 0.10
N HIS A 216 -7.78 -11.97 0.14
CA HIS A 216 -8.21 -13.34 0.32
C HIS A 216 -8.52 -14.04 -1.02
N ASN A 217 -8.49 -13.29 -2.14
CA ASN A 217 -8.73 -13.83 -3.48
C ASN A 217 -7.41 -14.32 -4.11
N PRO A 218 -7.26 -15.66 -4.36
CA PRO A 218 -6.05 -16.21 -4.98
C PRO A 218 -5.79 -15.71 -6.40
N GLU A 219 -6.85 -15.41 -7.17
CA GLU A 219 -6.72 -14.89 -8.54
C GLU A 219 -6.13 -13.48 -8.51
N ALA A 220 -6.62 -12.63 -7.59
CA ALA A 220 -6.05 -11.32 -7.37
C ALA A 220 -4.58 -11.39 -6.92
N ALA A 221 -4.24 -12.34 -6.07
CA ALA A 221 -2.86 -12.52 -5.62
C ALA A 221 -1.91 -12.99 -6.73
N ALA A 222 -2.41 -13.75 -7.69
CA ALA A 222 -1.60 -14.34 -8.76
C ALA A 222 -0.94 -13.29 -9.69
N ILE A 223 -1.39 -12.03 -9.69
CA ILE A 223 -0.77 -10.94 -10.44
C ILE A 223 0.54 -10.45 -9.83
N ALA A 224 0.77 -10.71 -8.55
CA ALA A 224 2.00 -10.33 -7.86
C ALA A 224 3.19 -11.18 -8.33
N GLY A 225 4.40 -10.65 -8.16
CA GLY A 225 5.63 -11.40 -8.43
C GLY A 225 5.96 -12.40 -7.33
N ARG A 226 5.49 -12.15 -6.10
CA ARG A 226 5.72 -12.98 -4.92
C ARG A 226 4.48 -13.03 -4.05
N ILE A 227 4.16 -14.22 -3.53
CA ILE A 227 2.98 -14.48 -2.72
C ILE A 227 3.41 -15.04 -1.37
N LEU A 228 2.99 -14.39 -0.30
CA LEU A 228 3.17 -14.82 1.08
C LEU A 228 1.84 -15.33 1.63
N THR A 229 1.80 -16.56 2.13
CA THR A 229 0.61 -17.11 2.78
C THR A 229 0.69 -16.94 4.28
N MET A 230 -0.31 -16.26 4.84
CA MET A 230 -0.42 -16.01 6.27
C MET A 230 -1.51 -16.89 6.90
N ARG A 231 -1.19 -17.55 8.02
CA ARG A 231 -2.11 -18.34 8.82
C ARG A 231 -1.79 -18.17 10.30
N ASP A 232 -2.82 -18.01 11.15
CA ASP A 232 -2.73 -17.93 12.61
C ASP A 232 -1.66 -16.94 13.14
N GLY A 233 -1.48 -15.83 12.41
CA GLY A 233 -0.54 -14.77 12.77
C GLY A 233 0.88 -14.95 12.23
N GLU A 234 1.16 -15.98 11.45
CA GLU A 234 2.49 -16.31 10.94
C GLU A 234 2.51 -16.39 9.41
N ILE A 235 3.65 -16.11 8.77
CA ILE A 235 3.89 -16.43 7.36
C ILE A 235 4.30 -17.89 7.28
N VAL A 236 3.45 -18.73 6.68
CA VAL A 236 3.65 -20.19 6.62
C VAL A 236 4.17 -20.68 5.27
N LYS A 237 4.09 -19.85 4.23
CA LYS A 237 4.55 -20.20 2.88
C LYS A 237 4.93 -18.95 2.12
N GLU A 238 5.94 -19.09 1.29
CA GLU A 238 6.35 -18.11 0.29
C GLU A 238 6.50 -18.80 -1.06
N GLU A 239 5.97 -18.19 -2.11
CA GLU A 239 6.04 -18.73 -3.46
C GLU A 239 6.13 -17.61 -4.51
N ALA A 240 6.71 -17.92 -5.66
CA ALA A 240 6.68 -17.02 -6.81
C ALA A 240 5.25 -16.91 -7.36
N GLY A 241 4.83 -15.69 -7.66
CA GLY A 241 3.57 -15.44 -8.37
C GLY A 241 3.76 -15.42 -9.90
N LYS A 242 2.67 -15.22 -10.62
CA LYS A 242 2.69 -15.18 -12.10
C LYS A 242 3.15 -13.82 -12.66
N GLY A 243 3.19 -12.78 -11.81
CA GLY A 243 3.55 -11.42 -12.20
C GLY A 243 5.05 -11.18 -12.37
N SER A 244 5.90 -12.20 -12.17
CA SER A 244 7.35 -12.11 -12.38
C SER A 244 7.64 -12.13 -13.88
N CYS A 245 7.95 -10.97 -14.45
CA CYS A 245 8.73 -10.79 -15.67
C CYS A 245 9.53 -9.52 -15.55
#